data_a827477d862739eb6141a178d0ba92ef
#
_entry.id   a827477d862739eb6141a178d0ba92ef
#
_cell.length_a   1.000
_cell.length_b   1.000
_cell.length_c   1.000
_cell.angle_alpha   90.00
_cell.angle_beta   90.00
_cell.angle_gamma   90.00
#
_symmetry.space_group_name_H-M   'P 1'
#
loop_
_entity.id
_entity.type
_entity.pdbx_description
1 polymer ?
#
loop_
_entity_poly.entity_id
_entity_poly.type
_entity_poly.pdbx_seq_one_letter_code
_entity_poly.pdbx_strand_id
1 'polypeptide(L)'
;MGKTKKQYFNALNEYKEKYKTEKVILLMQVGDFYEVYALSEKGKMEDISKSNIYDFSEITGYAVKKKNEKHRGKEILMSGTPLSCNLGEITQKIAGNGFYVPVMAQIKDENGEVIDRKEIFNIPPGAGISFVDNDKCHTNKVMCVFFEHIKDNLLKTNKLYCGLSVIDVITGSVNLYQYAIKYNKHISKYDDFERVYSIYSPNQIIIISNYNIQYLIDALNIPENITTVFNVNNKDLYNYKLLKNCKKQIYQEEILQNIYKVPDISCFKESYNLSKNPHATFTLAFLFNYIQTHNKTVIENIKKPTFDNNKNNVFIGTHSLKQLHILNNERKDKFGSILNFVNKCKTNMGRRLLKEKLLHPIKNQDLLNNEYFAIDLFLQNSDFVKDNTNQMKNIIDIEKMS
;
A
#
# COMPACT_ATOMS: atom_id res chain seq x y z
N MET A 1 18.71 14.49 -33.01
CA MET A 1 18.02 14.64 -31.74
C MET A 1 17.42 13.28 -31.36
N GLY A 2 17.82 12.70 -30.26
CA GLY A 2 17.38 11.34 -29.92
C GLY A 2 15.88 11.27 -29.69
N LYS A 3 15.19 10.44 -30.46
CA LYS A 3 13.75 10.11 -30.34
C LYS A 3 13.34 9.88 -28.86
N THR A 4 14.22 9.25 -28.09
CA THR A 4 14.07 8.93 -26.66
C THR A 4 13.83 10.15 -25.75
N LYS A 5 14.58 11.25 -25.93
CA LYS A 5 14.47 12.41 -25.03
C LYS A 5 13.20 13.22 -25.30
N LYS A 6 12.80 13.30 -26.57
CA LYS A 6 11.50 13.90 -26.93
C LYS A 6 10.35 13.09 -26.30
N GLN A 7 10.44 11.77 -26.37
CA GLN A 7 9.48 10.86 -25.74
C GLN A 7 9.43 11.05 -24.21
N TYR A 8 10.60 11.17 -23.55
CA TYR A 8 10.69 11.41 -22.11
C TYR A 8 9.96 12.69 -21.67
N PHE A 9 10.28 13.84 -22.27
CA PHE A 9 9.67 15.11 -21.84
C PHE A 9 8.19 15.21 -22.20
N ASN A 10 7.74 14.57 -23.27
CA ASN A 10 6.32 14.47 -23.57
C ASN A 10 5.60 13.63 -22.52
N ALA A 11 6.10 12.44 -22.20
CA ALA A 11 5.54 11.57 -21.19
C ALA A 11 5.55 12.24 -19.79
N LEU A 12 6.63 12.92 -19.42
CA LEU A 12 6.70 13.66 -18.15
C LEU A 12 5.59 14.71 -18.05
N ASN A 13 5.34 15.48 -19.09
CA ASN A 13 4.28 16.48 -19.11
C ASN A 13 2.89 15.84 -19.05
N GLU A 14 2.66 14.75 -19.80
CA GLU A 14 1.41 13.98 -19.74
C GLU A 14 1.12 13.47 -18.31
N TYR A 15 2.13 12.96 -17.60
CA TYR A 15 1.97 12.51 -16.22
C TYR A 15 1.70 13.67 -15.25
N LYS A 16 2.36 14.82 -15.42
CA LYS A 16 2.08 16.02 -14.62
C LYS A 16 0.66 16.53 -14.79
N GLU A 17 0.19 16.60 -16.05
CA GLU A 17 -1.19 16.94 -16.34
C GLU A 17 -2.18 15.91 -15.80
N LYS A 18 -1.88 14.63 -15.97
CA LYS A 18 -2.68 13.51 -15.47
C LYS A 18 -2.87 13.57 -13.96
N TYR A 19 -1.79 13.83 -13.21
CA TYR A 19 -1.82 13.88 -11.74
C TYR A 19 -2.05 15.28 -11.17
N LYS A 20 -2.11 16.30 -12.01
CA LYS A 20 -2.25 17.71 -11.60
C LYS A 20 -1.24 18.13 -10.53
N THR A 21 0.00 17.67 -10.66
CA THR A 21 1.08 17.94 -9.73
C THR A 21 2.43 18.03 -10.42
N GLU A 22 3.32 18.86 -9.89
CA GLU A 22 4.72 18.92 -10.32
C GLU A 22 5.59 17.83 -9.67
N LYS A 23 5.11 17.15 -8.61
CA LYS A 23 5.83 16.11 -7.90
C LYS A 23 5.77 14.77 -8.64
N VAL A 24 6.39 14.70 -9.82
CA VAL A 24 6.50 13.50 -10.66
C VAL A 24 7.97 13.26 -11.00
N ILE A 25 8.47 12.05 -10.73
CA ILE A 25 9.78 11.57 -11.16
C ILE A 25 9.58 10.40 -12.12
N LEU A 26 9.73 10.65 -13.41
CA LEU A 26 9.59 9.62 -14.46
C LEU A 26 10.90 8.84 -14.60
N LEU A 27 10.83 7.53 -14.41
CA LEU A 27 11.92 6.61 -14.71
C LEU A 27 11.71 5.98 -16.08
N MET A 28 12.60 6.26 -17.03
CA MET A 28 12.52 5.72 -18.40
C MET A 28 13.72 4.82 -18.70
N GLN A 29 13.45 3.59 -19.11
CA GLN A 29 14.51 2.66 -19.50
C GLN A 29 15.22 3.11 -20.76
N VAL A 30 16.56 3.22 -20.69
CA VAL A 30 17.45 3.53 -21.81
C VAL A 30 18.67 2.61 -21.71
N GLY A 31 18.73 1.59 -22.59
CA GLY A 31 19.75 0.54 -22.49
C GLY A 31 19.62 -0.21 -21.15
N ASP A 32 20.72 -0.27 -20.41
CA ASP A 32 20.82 -0.97 -19.14
C ASP A 32 20.55 -0.08 -17.90
N PHE A 33 19.92 1.09 -18.11
CA PHE A 33 19.63 2.05 -17.05
C PHE A 33 18.17 2.49 -17.09
N TYR A 34 17.63 2.83 -15.91
CA TYR A 34 16.48 3.70 -15.77
C TYR A 34 16.97 5.13 -15.56
N GLU A 35 16.70 6.00 -16.51
CA GLU A 35 17.23 7.37 -16.55
C GLU A 35 16.14 8.41 -16.25
N VAL A 36 16.56 9.48 -15.55
CA VAL A 36 15.80 10.72 -15.31
C VAL A 36 16.51 11.84 -16.04
N TYR A 37 15.78 12.64 -16.79
CA TYR A 37 16.33 13.76 -17.54
C TYR A 37 15.76 15.09 -17.06
N ALA A 38 16.59 16.14 -17.08
CA ALA A 38 16.16 17.51 -16.88
C ALA A 38 16.71 18.42 -17.97
N LEU A 39 16.06 19.57 -18.17
CA LEU A 39 16.55 20.64 -19.02
C LEU A 39 17.19 21.72 -18.15
N SER A 40 18.31 22.28 -18.62
CA SER A 40 19.01 23.37 -17.97
C SER A 40 19.40 24.45 -18.95
N GLU A 41 19.52 25.69 -18.50
CA GLU A 41 20.11 26.77 -19.29
C GLU A 41 21.61 26.55 -19.48
N LYS A 42 22.14 27.11 -20.57
CA LYS A 42 23.56 27.00 -20.90
C LYS A 42 24.44 27.52 -19.75
N GLY A 43 25.30 26.65 -19.25
CA GLY A 43 26.24 26.97 -18.15
C GLY A 43 25.65 26.89 -16.75
N LYS A 44 24.35 26.61 -16.58
CA LYS A 44 23.71 26.44 -15.29
C LYS A 44 23.45 24.95 -15.00
N MET A 45 23.28 24.62 -13.71
CA MET A 45 22.91 23.29 -13.22
C MET A 45 21.52 23.37 -12.54
N GLU A 46 20.54 24.01 -13.17
CA GLU A 46 19.21 24.20 -12.65
C GLU A 46 18.21 23.37 -13.46
N ASP A 47 17.27 22.70 -12.81
CA ASP A 47 16.18 21.96 -13.47
C ASP A 47 15.03 22.88 -13.84
N ILE A 48 15.05 23.40 -15.06
CA ILE A 48 13.97 24.24 -15.60
C ILE A 48 12.79 23.43 -16.16
N SER A 49 12.93 22.12 -16.29
CA SER A 49 11.86 21.19 -16.73
C SER A 49 11.01 20.70 -15.56
N LYS A 50 11.43 21.01 -14.33
CA LYS A 50 10.79 20.51 -13.11
C LYS A 50 10.63 18.98 -13.13
N SER A 51 11.64 18.27 -13.61
CA SER A 51 11.67 16.80 -13.63
C SER A 51 11.98 16.20 -12.26
N ASN A 52 12.29 17.06 -11.28
CA ASN A 52 12.70 16.71 -9.92
C ASN A 52 13.97 15.83 -9.90
N ILE A 53 14.90 16.07 -10.84
CA ILE A 53 16.14 15.29 -10.96
C ILE A 53 17.05 15.43 -9.74
N TYR A 54 17.04 16.57 -9.07
CA TYR A 54 17.84 16.81 -7.86
C TYR A 54 17.23 16.08 -6.67
N ASP A 55 15.92 16.08 -6.52
CA ASP A 55 15.23 15.27 -5.52
C ASP A 55 15.51 13.77 -5.74
N PHE A 56 15.46 13.31 -7.01
CA PHE A 56 15.87 11.96 -7.35
C PHE A 56 17.31 11.65 -6.91
N SER A 57 18.24 12.57 -7.16
CA SER A 57 19.65 12.43 -6.79
C SER A 57 19.83 12.37 -5.27
N GLU A 58 19.15 13.23 -4.53
CA GLU A 58 19.20 13.28 -3.06
C GLU A 58 18.65 12.01 -2.42
N ILE A 59 17.48 11.55 -2.89
CA ILE A 59 16.80 10.36 -2.37
C ILE A 59 17.57 9.07 -2.66
N THR A 60 18.16 8.98 -3.85
CA THR A 60 18.78 7.73 -4.34
C THR A 60 20.28 7.68 -4.19
N GLY A 61 20.93 8.82 -4.02
CA GLY A 61 22.39 8.98 -3.97
C GLY A 61 23.08 8.93 -5.35
N TYR A 62 22.34 8.89 -6.47
CA TYR A 62 22.92 8.91 -7.82
C TYR A 62 23.23 10.32 -8.28
N ALA A 63 24.46 10.54 -8.77
CA ALA A 63 24.90 11.85 -9.19
C ALA A 63 24.20 12.35 -10.47
N VAL A 64 23.91 13.66 -10.50
CA VAL A 64 23.45 14.34 -11.71
C VAL A 64 24.63 14.68 -12.60
N LYS A 65 24.57 14.29 -13.86
CA LYS A 65 25.62 14.55 -14.86
C LYS A 65 25.04 15.35 -16.04
N LYS A 66 25.89 16.16 -16.65
CA LYS A 66 25.57 16.89 -17.88
C LYS A 66 25.83 16.01 -19.10
N LYS A 67 24.86 15.89 -20.01
CA LYS A 67 25.05 15.23 -21.32
C LYS A 67 25.53 16.24 -22.37
N ASN A 68 26.41 15.79 -23.26
CA ASN A 68 26.92 16.62 -24.38
C ASN A 68 25.89 16.85 -25.51
N GLU A 69 24.60 16.72 -25.18
CA GLU A 69 23.50 16.89 -26.11
C GLU A 69 22.59 18.04 -25.66
N LYS A 70 21.93 18.67 -26.63
CA LYS A 70 20.99 19.78 -26.38
C LYS A 70 19.59 19.44 -26.87
N HIS A 71 18.58 19.90 -26.13
CA HIS A 71 17.18 19.82 -26.51
C HIS A 71 16.61 21.24 -26.61
N ARG A 72 16.13 21.63 -27.81
CA ARG A 72 15.58 22.98 -28.07
C ARG A 72 16.50 24.11 -27.59
N GLY A 73 17.82 23.97 -27.83
CA GLY A 73 18.82 24.95 -27.37
C GLY A 73 19.24 24.87 -25.91
N LYS A 74 18.59 24.07 -25.10
CA LYS A 74 18.87 23.85 -23.66
C LYS A 74 19.77 22.65 -23.45
N GLU A 75 20.56 22.68 -22.40
CA GLU A 75 21.44 21.57 -22.02
C GLU A 75 20.63 20.48 -21.30
N ILE A 76 21.07 19.23 -21.42
CA ILE A 76 20.41 18.08 -20.80
C ILE A 76 21.23 17.64 -19.59
N LEU A 77 20.55 17.58 -18.44
CA LEU A 77 21.03 16.91 -17.25
C LEU A 77 20.46 15.49 -17.21
N MET A 78 21.19 14.56 -16.65
CA MET A 78 20.82 13.16 -16.52
C MET A 78 21.28 12.60 -15.19
N SER A 79 20.43 11.82 -14.57
CA SER A 79 20.74 10.88 -13.49
C SER A 79 20.05 9.55 -13.79
N GLY A 80 20.48 8.47 -13.15
CA GLY A 80 19.82 7.19 -13.39
C GLY A 80 20.40 6.05 -12.55
N THR A 81 19.65 4.93 -12.54
CA THR A 81 19.98 3.72 -11.82
C THR A 81 20.17 2.55 -12.78
N PRO A 82 21.16 1.66 -12.57
CA PRO A 82 21.33 0.47 -13.37
C PRO A 82 20.14 -0.49 -13.24
N LEU A 83 19.83 -1.26 -14.30
CA LEU A 83 18.82 -2.34 -14.26
C LEU A 83 19.15 -3.45 -13.23
N SER A 84 20.42 -3.62 -12.91
CA SER A 84 20.88 -4.58 -11.88
C SER A 84 20.49 -4.18 -10.45
N CYS A 85 20.11 -2.92 -10.24
CA CYS A 85 19.64 -2.45 -8.94
C CYS A 85 18.17 -2.84 -8.72
N ASN A 86 17.79 -3.00 -7.45
CA ASN A 86 16.40 -3.27 -7.09
C ASN A 86 15.52 -2.05 -7.39
N LEU A 87 14.88 -2.05 -8.56
CA LEU A 87 14.01 -0.98 -9.02
C LEU A 87 12.86 -0.72 -8.05
N GLY A 88 12.33 -1.79 -7.43
CA GLY A 88 11.26 -1.68 -6.44
C GLY A 88 11.68 -0.88 -5.20
N GLU A 89 12.88 -1.10 -4.69
CA GLU A 89 13.40 -0.36 -3.54
C GLU A 89 13.62 1.13 -3.86
N ILE A 90 14.13 1.41 -5.06
CA ILE A 90 14.39 2.77 -5.51
C ILE A 90 13.08 3.54 -5.70
N THR A 91 12.12 2.94 -6.40
CA THR A 91 10.82 3.56 -6.65
C THR A 91 10.03 3.78 -5.36
N GLN A 92 10.15 2.87 -4.38
CA GLN A 92 9.56 3.04 -3.05
C GLN A 92 10.18 4.20 -2.26
N LYS A 93 11.50 4.33 -2.28
CA LYS A 93 12.18 5.46 -1.64
C LYS A 93 11.69 6.78 -2.22
N ILE A 94 11.55 6.87 -3.55
CA ILE A 94 11.10 8.08 -4.23
C ILE A 94 9.62 8.36 -3.90
N ALA A 95 8.76 7.35 -3.95
CA ALA A 95 7.34 7.48 -3.62
C ALA A 95 7.12 7.82 -2.14
N GLY A 96 7.93 7.24 -1.24
CA GLY A 96 7.94 7.57 0.18
C GLY A 96 8.29 9.03 0.49
N ASN A 97 9.00 9.71 -0.41
CA ASN A 97 9.29 11.15 -0.34
C ASN A 97 8.22 12.03 -1.03
N GLY A 98 7.07 11.48 -1.35
CA GLY A 98 5.91 12.22 -1.82
C GLY A 98 5.87 12.46 -3.34
N PHE A 99 6.59 11.68 -4.14
CA PHE A 99 6.58 11.77 -5.60
C PHE A 99 5.76 10.67 -6.25
N TYR A 100 5.06 10.98 -7.35
CA TYR A 100 4.58 9.98 -8.30
C TYR A 100 5.74 9.42 -9.11
N VAL A 101 5.81 8.09 -9.23
CA VAL A 101 6.92 7.41 -9.92
C VAL A 101 6.38 6.53 -11.06
N PRO A 102 6.06 7.10 -12.21
CA PRO A 102 5.79 6.30 -13.41
C PRO A 102 7.09 5.69 -13.94
N VAL A 103 7.02 4.40 -14.30
CA VAL A 103 8.17 3.65 -14.85
C VAL A 103 7.83 3.15 -16.23
N MET A 104 8.65 3.51 -17.20
CA MET A 104 8.52 3.10 -18.60
C MET A 104 9.67 2.16 -19.00
N ALA A 105 9.32 0.96 -19.49
CA ALA A 105 10.28 0.00 -20.03
C ALA A 105 10.32 -0.02 -21.55
N GLN A 106 11.44 -0.48 -22.10
CA GLN A 106 11.63 -0.67 -23.54
C GLN A 106 10.86 -1.89 -24.04
N ILE A 107 10.17 -1.74 -25.15
CA ILE A 107 9.64 -2.84 -25.96
C ILE A 107 10.62 -3.06 -27.11
N LYS A 108 11.15 -4.26 -27.24
CA LYS A 108 12.09 -4.67 -28.29
C LYS A 108 11.41 -5.58 -29.29
N ASP A 109 11.85 -5.53 -30.54
CA ASP A 109 11.46 -6.48 -31.58
C ASP A 109 12.24 -7.80 -31.47
N GLU A 110 11.98 -8.72 -32.41
CA GLU A 110 12.67 -10.02 -32.48
C GLU A 110 14.18 -9.88 -32.73
N ASN A 111 14.63 -8.74 -33.26
CA ASN A 111 16.04 -8.42 -33.50
C ASN A 111 16.72 -7.72 -32.33
N GLY A 112 15.97 -7.43 -31.26
CA GLY A 112 16.47 -6.73 -30.07
C GLY A 112 16.49 -5.20 -30.19
N GLU A 113 15.95 -4.62 -31.28
CA GLU A 113 15.82 -3.18 -31.47
C GLU A 113 14.64 -2.60 -30.68
N VAL A 114 14.82 -1.40 -30.12
CA VAL A 114 13.79 -0.73 -29.34
C VAL A 114 12.75 -0.10 -30.25
N ILE A 115 11.56 -0.68 -30.30
CA ILE A 115 10.42 -0.18 -31.07
C ILE A 115 9.75 0.97 -30.34
N ASP A 116 9.43 0.79 -29.05
CA ASP A 116 8.68 1.73 -28.22
C ASP A 116 9.00 1.58 -26.73
N ARG A 117 8.38 2.41 -25.90
CA ARG A 117 8.42 2.35 -24.44
C ARG A 117 7.02 2.42 -23.88
N LYS A 118 6.71 1.51 -22.95
CA LYS A 118 5.39 1.43 -22.31
C LYS A 118 5.52 1.57 -20.80
N GLU A 119 4.52 2.20 -20.18
CA GLU A 119 4.37 2.18 -18.72
C GLU A 119 4.21 0.73 -18.25
N ILE A 120 5.09 0.29 -17.35
CA ILE A 120 5.04 -1.04 -16.73
C ILE A 120 4.35 -0.98 -15.36
N PHE A 121 4.59 0.10 -14.62
CA PHE A 121 3.88 0.41 -13.39
C PHE A 121 4.06 1.88 -13.01
N ASN A 122 3.27 2.31 -12.05
CA ASN A 122 3.26 3.66 -11.54
C ASN A 122 2.95 3.66 -10.05
N ILE A 123 3.85 4.25 -9.26
CA ILE A 123 3.74 4.28 -7.81
C ILE A 123 3.32 5.67 -7.35
N PRO A 124 2.18 5.82 -6.66
CA PRO A 124 1.74 7.11 -6.13
C PRO A 124 2.55 7.52 -4.89
N PRO A 125 2.52 8.82 -4.53
CA PRO A 125 3.14 9.33 -3.32
C PRO A 125 2.63 8.60 -2.08
N GLY A 126 3.54 8.28 -1.17
CA GLY A 126 3.22 7.54 0.04
C GLY A 126 2.98 6.03 -0.15
N ALA A 127 3.05 5.54 -1.38
CA ALA A 127 2.92 4.12 -1.66
C ALA A 127 4.18 3.37 -1.22
N GLY A 128 4.18 2.93 0.03
CA GLY A 128 5.14 1.94 0.53
C GLY A 128 4.86 0.52 0.02
N ILE A 129 4.05 0.36 -1.04
CA ILE A 129 3.68 -0.94 -1.56
C ILE A 129 4.83 -1.49 -2.39
N SER A 130 5.51 -2.51 -1.86
CA SER A 130 6.43 -3.33 -2.64
C SER A 130 5.61 -4.23 -3.56
N PHE A 131 5.33 -3.77 -4.78
CA PHE A 131 4.82 -4.63 -5.85
C PHE A 131 5.91 -5.55 -6.42
N VAL A 132 7.14 -5.40 -5.96
CA VAL A 132 8.27 -6.23 -6.34
C VAL A 132 8.49 -7.25 -5.23
N ASP A 133 8.57 -8.51 -5.61
CA ASP A 133 8.92 -9.64 -4.74
C ASP A 133 10.21 -9.36 -3.96
N ASN A 134 10.09 -8.70 -2.83
CA ASN A 134 11.13 -8.70 -1.84
C ASN A 134 10.87 -9.92 -0.95
N ASP A 135 11.68 -10.95 -1.08
CA ASP A 135 11.67 -12.17 -0.24
C ASP A 135 11.70 -11.90 1.27
N LYS A 136 11.83 -10.64 1.66
CA LYS A 136 11.90 -10.16 3.05
C LYS A 136 10.61 -9.55 3.58
N CYS A 137 9.62 -9.24 2.73
CA CYS A 137 8.36 -8.65 3.18
C CYS A 137 7.33 -9.74 3.49
N HIS A 138 7.09 -9.98 4.76
CA HIS A 138 6.16 -11.03 5.23
C HIS A 138 4.68 -10.66 5.07
N THR A 139 4.35 -9.36 4.95
CA THR A 139 2.99 -8.84 4.71
C THR A 139 3.08 -7.53 3.93
N ASN A 140 2.14 -7.27 3.04
CA ASN A 140 2.02 -6.00 2.31
C ASN A 140 0.56 -5.57 2.29
N LYS A 141 0.14 -4.87 3.34
CA LYS A 141 -1.25 -4.49 3.58
C LYS A 141 -1.51 -3.05 3.16
N VAL A 142 -2.50 -2.86 2.33
CA VAL A 142 -3.04 -1.55 1.94
C VAL A 142 -4.38 -1.38 2.62
N MET A 143 -4.54 -0.27 3.32
CA MET A 143 -5.76 0.08 4.04
C MET A 143 -6.41 1.31 3.40
N CYS A 144 -7.71 1.25 3.17
CA CYS A 144 -8.52 2.41 2.84
C CYS A 144 -9.54 2.63 3.92
N VAL A 145 -9.64 3.85 4.43
CA VAL A 145 -10.63 4.23 5.43
C VAL A 145 -11.42 5.46 4.97
N PHE A 146 -12.72 5.44 5.19
CA PHE A 146 -13.60 6.54 4.91
C PHE A 146 -14.28 7.01 6.20
N PHE A 147 -13.99 8.24 6.59
CA PHE A 147 -14.65 8.92 7.69
C PHE A 147 -15.70 9.90 7.15
N GLU A 148 -16.95 9.67 7.47
CA GLU A 148 -18.05 10.54 7.09
C GLU A 148 -18.76 11.09 8.33
N HIS A 149 -18.65 12.39 8.52
CA HIS A 149 -19.38 13.10 9.55
C HIS A 149 -20.70 13.61 8.97
N ILE A 150 -21.81 13.11 9.49
CA ILE A 150 -23.17 13.50 9.08
C ILE A 150 -23.84 14.22 10.25
N LYS A 151 -24.21 15.47 9.99
CA LYS A 151 -25.00 16.29 10.90
C LYS A 151 -26.36 16.53 10.28
N ASP A 152 -27.40 15.91 10.83
CA ASP A 152 -28.79 16.14 10.44
C ASP A 152 -29.47 17.02 11.47
N ASN A 153 -29.80 18.26 11.08
CA ASN A 153 -30.41 19.23 11.95
C ASN A 153 -31.89 18.94 12.21
N LEU A 154 -32.57 18.24 11.29
CA LEU A 154 -33.99 17.87 11.42
C LEU A 154 -34.15 16.74 12.43
N LEU A 155 -33.36 15.69 12.28
CA LEU A 155 -33.38 14.55 13.18
C LEU A 155 -32.53 14.74 14.43
N LYS A 156 -31.89 15.91 14.60
CA LYS A 156 -30.92 16.21 15.68
C LYS A 156 -29.85 15.13 15.83
N THR A 157 -29.49 14.46 14.74
CA THR A 157 -28.47 13.42 14.75
C THR A 157 -27.13 14.01 14.35
N ASN A 158 -26.10 13.59 15.08
CA ASN A 158 -24.72 13.98 14.82
C ASN A 158 -23.88 12.71 14.96
N LYS A 159 -23.56 12.08 13.84
CA LYS A 159 -22.89 10.76 13.80
C LYS A 159 -21.65 10.79 12.95
N LEU A 160 -20.65 10.05 13.39
CA LEU A 160 -19.47 9.69 12.64
C LEU A 160 -19.61 8.26 12.16
N TYR A 161 -19.56 8.07 10.86
CA TYR A 161 -19.47 6.77 10.21
C TYR A 161 -18.03 6.52 9.80
N CYS A 162 -17.55 5.32 10.04
CA CYS A 162 -16.25 4.86 9.57
C CYS A 162 -16.45 3.54 8.84
N GLY A 163 -16.06 3.50 7.57
CA GLY A 163 -15.91 2.29 6.80
C GLY A 163 -14.44 2.05 6.48
N LEU A 164 -14.01 0.80 6.51
CA LEU A 164 -12.62 0.45 6.34
C LEU A 164 -12.49 -0.85 5.55
N SER A 165 -11.54 -0.87 4.64
CA SER A 165 -11.11 -2.06 3.91
C SER A 165 -9.59 -2.20 3.96
N VAL A 166 -9.13 -3.44 4.15
CA VAL A 166 -7.71 -3.80 4.14
C VAL A 166 -7.50 -4.94 3.17
N ILE A 167 -6.52 -4.79 2.28
CA ILE A 167 -6.12 -5.84 1.35
C ILE A 167 -4.65 -6.16 1.62
N ASP A 168 -4.35 -7.42 1.86
CA ASP A 168 -2.99 -7.91 1.82
C ASP A 168 -2.66 -8.32 0.38
N VAL A 169 -1.79 -7.56 -0.25
CA VAL A 169 -1.41 -7.74 -1.66
C VAL A 169 -0.70 -9.07 -1.91
N ILE A 170 -0.08 -9.65 -0.87
CA ILE A 170 0.68 -10.90 -0.98
C ILE A 170 -0.25 -12.12 -0.92
N THR A 171 -1.19 -12.11 0.03
CA THR A 171 -2.08 -13.25 0.29
C THR A 171 -3.43 -13.14 -0.37
N GLY A 172 -3.75 -11.97 -0.96
CA GLY A 172 -5.05 -11.65 -1.54
C GLY A 172 -6.17 -11.52 -0.51
N SER A 173 -5.88 -11.55 0.80
CA SER A 173 -6.92 -11.45 1.83
C SER A 173 -7.55 -10.06 1.87
N VAL A 174 -8.88 -10.03 2.02
CA VAL A 174 -9.68 -8.80 2.07
C VAL A 174 -10.46 -8.77 3.38
N ASN A 175 -10.20 -7.78 4.21
CA ASN A 175 -10.88 -7.60 5.48
C ASN A 175 -11.61 -6.27 5.49
N LEU A 176 -12.85 -6.30 5.97
CA LEU A 176 -13.74 -5.15 6.03
C LEU A 176 -14.13 -4.87 7.47
N TYR A 177 -14.32 -3.60 7.78
CA TYR A 177 -14.81 -3.16 9.07
C TYR A 177 -15.67 -1.90 8.90
N GLN A 178 -16.75 -1.79 9.68
CA GLN A 178 -17.59 -0.59 9.71
C GLN A 178 -18.14 -0.37 11.10
N TYR A 179 -18.13 0.89 11.53
CA TYR A 179 -18.80 1.32 12.74
C TYR A 179 -19.47 2.68 12.57
N ALA A 180 -20.40 3.00 13.47
CA ALA A 180 -21.01 4.30 13.56
C ALA A 180 -21.15 4.70 15.03
N ILE A 181 -20.72 5.91 15.37
CA ILE A 181 -20.79 6.44 16.73
C ILE A 181 -21.40 7.85 16.74
N LYS A 182 -21.85 8.27 17.90
CA LYS A 182 -22.24 9.66 18.11
C LYS A 182 -20.98 10.53 18.01
N TYR A 183 -21.01 11.53 17.12
CA TYR A 183 -19.87 12.44 16.98
C TYR A 183 -19.63 13.22 18.27
N ASN A 184 -18.42 13.24 18.75
CA ASN A 184 -17.92 14.08 19.82
C ASN A 184 -16.58 14.74 19.39
N LYS A 185 -16.10 15.71 20.14
CA LYS A 185 -14.82 16.40 19.85
C LYS A 185 -13.61 15.63 20.40
N HIS A 186 -13.82 14.62 21.24
CA HIS A 186 -12.75 13.85 21.86
C HIS A 186 -12.14 12.85 20.86
N ILE A 187 -10.86 12.51 21.07
CA ILE A 187 -10.12 11.56 20.23
C ILE A 187 -10.68 10.14 20.30
N SER A 188 -11.32 9.78 21.43
CA SER A 188 -11.92 8.45 21.62
C SER A 188 -12.95 8.02 20.58
N LYS A 189 -13.45 8.97 19.76
CA LYS A 189 -14.28 8.62 18.59
C LYS A 189 -13.53 7.78 17.53
N TYR A 190 -12.21 7.69 17.62
CA TYR A 190 -11.38 6.92 16.72
C TYR A 190 -10.81 5.64 17.34
N ASP A 191 -11.19 5.27 18.57
CA ASP A 191 -10.64 4.10 19.28
C ASP A 191 -10.83 2.80 18.47
N ASP A 192 -12.00 2.60 17.86
CA ASP A 192 -12.25 1.46 16.99
C ASP A 192 -11.36 1.47 15.72
N PHE A 193 -11.12 2.64 15.15
CA PHE A 193 -10.19 2.78 14.04
C PHE A 193 -8.74 2.50 14.49
N GLU A 194 -8.31 3.06 15.64
CA GLU A 194 -6.98 2.80 16.18
C GLU A 194 -6.76 1.31 16.41
N ARG A 195 -7.77 0.62 16.94
CA ARG A 195 -7.74 -0.83 17.12
C ARG A 195 -7.48 -1.54 15.79
N VAL A 196 -8.26 -1.26 14.76
CA VAL A 196 -8.12 -1.91 13.45
C VAL A 196 -6.80 -1.52 12.77
N TYR A 197 -6.39 -0.25 12.87
CA TYR A 197 -5.10 0.22 12.36
C TYR A 197 -3.92 -0.52 13.00
N SER A 198 -3.95 -0.69 14.33
CA SER A 198 -2.92 -1.45 15.07
C SER A 198 -2.88 -2.92 14.66
N ILE A 199 -4.05 -3.54 14.51
CA ILE A 199 -4.24 -4.93 14.10
C ILE A 199 -3.56 -5.19 12.75
N TYR A 200 -3.89 -4.41 11.77
CA TYR A 200 -3.41 -4.67 10.42
C TYR A 200 -2.03 -4.07 10.16
N SER A 201 -1.61 -3.04 10.90
CA SER A 201 -0.33 -2.33 10.73
C SER A 201 0.01 -2.14 9.25
N PRO A 202 -0.80 -1.38 8.50
CA PRO A 202 -0.70 -1.32 7.05
C PRO A 202 0.61 -0.67 6.59
N ASN A 203 1.11 -1.13 5.44
CA ASN A 203 2.27 -0.54 4.77
C ASN A 203 1.89 0.77 4.05
N GLN A 204 0.61 0.89 3.66
CA GLN A 204 0.04 2.09 3.08
C GLN A 204 -1.37 2.30 3.62
N ILE A 205 -1.71 3.56 3.90
CA ILE A 205 -3.05 3.95 4.32
C ILE A 205 -3.59 5.09 3.45
N ILE A 206 -4.81 4.91 2.98
CA ILE A 206 -5.57 5.92 2.25
C ILE A 206 -6.70 6.37 3.15
N ILE A 207 -6.72 7.64 3.50
CA ILE A 207 -7.74 8.22 4.36
C ILE A 207 -8.62 9.15 3.54
N ILE A 208 -9.90 8.83 3.48
CA ILE A 208 -10.91 9.62 2.78
C ILE A 208 -11.81 10.25 3.83
N SER A 209 -12.08 11.56 3.75
CA SER A 209 -12.95 12.22 4.70
C SER A 209 -13.73 13.38 4.07
N ASN A 210 -14.85 13.76 4.69
CA ASN A 210 -15.60 14.98 4.35
C ASN A 210 -15.32 16.16 5.31
N TYR A 211 -14.34 16.00 6.20
CA TYR A 211 -13.89 17.02 7.15
C TYR A 211 -12.37 16.91 7.38
N ASN A 212 -11.79 17.89 8.08
CA ASN A 212 -10.36 17.89 8.39
C ASN A 212 -10.03 16.82 9.43
N ILE A 213 -9.08 15.93 9.09
CA ILE A 213 -8.64 14.81 9.93
C ILE A 213 -7.17 14.93 10.38
N GLN A 214 -6.52 16.08 10.16
CA GLN A 214 -5.12 16.25 10.55
C GLN A 214 -4.90 15.93 12.03
N TYR A 215 -5.82 16.35 12.89
CA TYR A 215 -5.79 16.01 14.33
C TYR A 215 -5.75 14.49 14.61
N LEU A 216 -6.42 13.66 13.78
CA LEU A 216 -6.36 12.21 13.90
C LEU A 216 -4.96 11.67 13.55
N ILE A 217 -4.41 12.16 12.44
CA ILE A 217 -3.09 11.73 11.94
C ILE A 217 -2.02 12.04 12.98
N ASP A 218 -2.06 13.26 13.51
CA ASP A 218 -1.10 13.72 14.51
C ASP A 218 -1.24 12.95 15.84
N ALA A 219 -2.47 12.75 16.31
CA ALA A 219 -2.74 12.09 17.59
C ALA A 219 -2.36 10.60 17.59
N LEU A 220 -2.54 9.90 16.47
CA LEU A 220 -2.16 8.50 16.32
C LEU A 220 -0.73 8.31 15.79
N ASN A 221 0.01 9.41 15.54
CA ASN A 221 1.33 9.39 14.95
C ASN A 221 1.39 8.51 13.69
N ILE A 222 0.38 8.65 12.81
CA ILE A 222 0.36 7.90 11.54
C ILE A 222 1.44 8.48 10.65
N PRO A 223 2.42 7.67 10.18
CA PRO A 223 3.54 8.19 9.39
C PRO A 223 3.06 8.82 8.07
N GLU A 224 3.51 10.02 7.76
CA GLU A 224 3.12 10.74 6.54
C GLU A 224 3.56 10.01 5.26
N ASN A 225 4.71 9.35 5.29
CA ASN A 225 5.28 8.63 4.16
C ASN A 225 4.46 7.42 3.69
N ILE A 226 3.55 6.91 4.52
CA ILE A 226 2.64 5.82 4.17
C ILE A 226 1.19 6.30 3.97
N THR A 227 0.92 7.60 4.20
CA THR A 227 -0.43 8.15 4.30
C THR A 227 -0.77 8.97 3.07
N THR A 228 -1.93 8.70 2.48
CA THR A 228 -2.53 9.52 1.42
C THR A 228 -3.90 9.99 1.88
N VAL A 229 -4.12 11.30 1.89
CA VAL A 229 -5.38 11.91 2.37
C VAL A 229 -6.19 12.48 1.22
N PHE A 230 -7.46 12.11 1.13
CA PHE A 230 -8.42 12.66 0.18
C PHE A 230 -9.58 13.34 0.90
N ASN A 231 -9.80 14.61 0.60
CA ASN A 231 -11.00 15.30 1.04
C ASN A 231 -12.08 15.20 -0.04
N VAL A 232 -13.22 14.60 0.30
CA VAL A 232 -14.34 14.37 -0.63
C VAL A 232 -14.91 15.67 -1.20
N ASN A 233 -14.76 16.79 -0.49
CA ASN A 233 -15.25 18.09 -0.91
C ASN A 233 -14.29 18.85 -1.85
N ASN A 234 -13.07 18.40 -1.99
CA ASN A 234 -12.08 19.03 -2.88
C ASN A 234 -12.23 18.52 -4.31
N LYS A 235 -12.79 19.38 -5.19
CA LYS A 235 -13.05 19.05 -6.61
C LYS A 235 -11.81 19.04 -7.48
N ASP A 236 -10.71 19.62 -7.01
CA ASP A 236 -9.45 19.74 -7.77
C ASP A 236 -8.56 18.50 -7.65
N LEU A 237 -8.94 17.55 -6.80
CA LEU A 237 -8.21 16.30 -6.64
C LEU A 237 -8.26 15.45 -7.91
N TYR A 238 -7.12 14.91 -8.30
CA TYR A 238 -6.99 13.95 -9.40
C TYR A 238 -8.02 12.80 -9.30
N ASN A 239 -8.23 12.28 -8.11
CA ASN A 239 -9.14 11.16 -7.84
C ASN A 239 -10.59 11.58 -7.54
N TYR A 240 -10.97 12.87 -7.71
CA TYR A 240 -12.32 13.32 -7.41
C TYR A 240 -13.41 12.58 -8.19
N LYS A 241 -13.17 12.34 -9.50
CA LYS A 241 -14.10 11.57 -10.33
C LYS A 241 -14.27 10.14 -9.82
N LEU A 242 -13.17 9.51 -9.41
CA LEU A 242 -13.16 8.16 -8.85
C LEU A 242 -13.94 8.12 -7.53
N LEU A 243 -13.66 9.04 -6.61
CA LEU A 243 -14.38 9.17 -5.33
C LEU A 243 -15.89 9.32 -5.54
N LYS A 244 -16.29 10.17 -6.49
CA LYS A 244 -17.70 10.38 -6.83
C LYS A 244 -18.35 9.14 -7.44
N ASN A 245 -17.62 8.41 -8.29
CA ASN A 245 -18.13 7.17 -8.89
C ASN A 245 -18.24 6.06 -7.86
N CYS A 246 -17.26 5.88 -6.98
CA CYS A 246 -17.29 4.86 -5.92
C CYS A 246 -18.43 5.09 -4.91
N LYS A 247 -19.01 6.29 -4.82
CA LYS A 247 -20.24 6.54 -4.04
C LYS A 247 -21.50 5.96 -4.67
N LYS A 248 -21.49 5.69 -6.00
CA LYS A 248 -22.64 5.15 -6.71
C LYS A 248 -22.71 3.63 -6.55
N GLN A 249 -23.86 3.12 -6.14
CA GLN A 249 -24.06 1.68 -5.95
C GLN A 249 -23.79 0.88 -7.22
N ILE A 250 -24.27 1.34 -8.37
CA ILE A 250 -24.06 0.68 -9.67
C ILE A 250 -22.57 0.50 -9.96
N TYR A 251 -21.77 1.54 -9.72
CA TYR A 251 -20.32 1.47 -9.94
C TYR A 251 -19.63 0.50 -9.00
N GLN A 252 -20.05 0.45 -7.73
CA GLN A 252 -19.55 -0.55 -6.76
C GLN A 252 -19.87 -1.97 -7.23
N GLU A 253 -21.07 -2.20 -7.71
CA GLU A 253 -21.53 -3.49 -8.24
C GLU A 253 -20.72 -3.92 -9.45
N GLU A 254 -20.50 -3.02 -10.42
CA GLU A 254 -19.67 -3.29 -11.60
C GLU A 254 -18.23 -3.69 -11.21
N ILE A 255 -17.60 -2.97 -10.29
CA ILE A 255 -16.24 -3.30 -9.82
C ILE A 255 -16.21 -4.67 -9.15
N LEU A 256 -17.14 -4.93 -8.22
CA LEU A 256 -17.18 -6.19 -7.48
C LEU A 256 -17.47 -7.37 -8.41
N GLN A 257 -18.38 -7.19 -9.37
CA GLN A 257 -18.71 -8.22 -10.36
C GLN A 257 -17.51 -8.55 -11.25
N ASN A 258 -16.79 -7.52 -11.71
CA ASN A 258 -15.61 -7.70 -12.56
C ASN A 258 -14.46 -8.41 -11.83
N ILE A 259 -14.23 -8.09 -10.55
CA ILE A 259 -13.14 -8.66 -9.77
C ILE A 259 -13.44 -10.08 -9.33
N TYR A 260 -14.63 -10.30 -8.74
CA TYR A 260 -14.98 -11.62 -8.21
C TYR A 260 -15.61 -12.54 -9.26
N LYS A 261 -15.86 -12.04 -10.48
CA LYS A 261 -16.45 -12.79 -11.61
C LYS A 261 -17.73 -13.53 -11.22
N VAL A 262 -18.57 -12.90 -10.38
CA VAL A 262 -19.79 -13.51 -9.87
C VAL A 262 -20.95 -13.30 -10.83
N PRO A 263 -21.80 -14.31 -11.05
CA PRO A 263 -22.96 -14.19 -11.95
C PRO A 263 -24.05 -13.29 -11.37
N ASP A 264 -24.27 -13.34 -10.06
CA ASP A 264 -25.26 -12.52 -9.35
C ASP A 264 -24.60 -11.70 -8.24
N ILE A 265 -24.52 -10.41 -8.47
CA ILE A 265 -23.91 -9.47 -7.53
C ILE A 265 -24.80 -9.24 -6.30
N SER A 266 -26.11 -9.38 -6.41
CA SER A 266 -27.05 -9.17 -5.30
C SER A 266 -26.87 -10.25 -4.24
N CYS A 267 -26.86 -11.52 -4.66
CA CYS A 267 -26.56 -12.65 -3.78
C CYS A 267 -25.17 -12.54 -3.13
N PHE A 268 -24.17 -12.11 -3.90
CA PHE A 268 -22.82 -11.88 -3.38
C PHE A 268 -22.80 -10.81 -2.28
N LYS A 269 -23.42 -9.65 -2.52
CA LYS A 269 -23.49 -8.56 -1.55
C LYS A 269 -24.20 -8.95 -0.26
N GLU A 270 -25.25 -9.75 -0.34
CA GLU A 270 -25.97 -10.26 0.84
C GLU A 270 -25.11 -11.27 1.60
N SER A 271 -24.51 -12.24 0.91
CA SER A 271 -23.69 -13.29 1.52
C SER A 271 -22.51 -12.73 2.30
N TYR A 272 -21.93 -11.62 1.83
CA TYR A 272 -20.80 -10.95 2.47
C TYR A 272 -21.21 -9.67 3.23
N ASN A 273 -22.49 -9.47 3.54
CA ASN A 273 -23.02 -8.32 4.29
C ASN A 273 -22.64 -6.94 3.74
N LEU A 274 -22.31 -6.84 2.46
CA LEU A 274 -21.88 -5.58 1.83
C LEU A 274 -23.02 -4.58 1.76
N SER A 275 -24.25 -5.03 1.53
CA SER A 275 -25.48 -4.18 1.47
C SER A 275 -25.74 -3.47 2.81
N LYS A 276 -25.41 -4.12 3.94
CA LYS A 276 -25.61 -3.55 5.29
C LYS A 276 -24.48 -2.62 5.72
N ASN A 277 -23.36 -2.62 4.99
CA ASN A 277 -22.14 -1.88 5.35
C ASN A 277 -21.66 -0.98 4.20
N PRO A 278 -22.44 0.08 3.84
CA PRO A 278 -22.19 0.88 2.64
C PRO A 278 -20.85 1.64 2.68
N HIS A 279 -20.37 2.07 3.86
CA HIS A 279 -19.08 2.78 3.97
C HIS A 279 -17.89 1.82 3.76
N ALA A 280 -17.98 0.60 4.27
CA ALA A 280 -16.96 -0.42 4.01
C ALA A 280 -16.98 -0.87 2.53
N THR A 281 -18.16 -0.99 1.93
CA THR A 281 -18.30 -1.30 0.50
C THR A 281 -17.73 -0.19 -0.38
N PHE A 282 -17.95 1.06 -0.02
CA PHE A 282 -17.35 2.21 -0.68
C PHE A 282 -15.81 2.15 -0.63
N THR A 283 -15.23 1.91 0.55
CA THR A 283 -13.78 1.82 0.69
C THR A 283 -13.19 0.64 -0.08
N LEU A 284 -13.91 -0.49 -0.13
CA LEU A 284 -13.52 -1.66 -0.90
C LEU A 284 -13.49 -1.36 -2.41
N ALA A 285 -14.56 -0.77 -2.94
CA ALA A 285 -14.62 -0.39 -4.35
C ALA A 285 -13.54 0.63 -4.73
N PHE A 286 -13.29 1.61 -3.85
CA PHE A 286 -12.22 2.57 -4.06
C PHE A 286 -10.85 1.90 -4.05
N LEU A 287 -10.58 1.04 -3.08
CA LEU A 287 -9.31 0.36 -2.92
C LEU A 287 -9.02 -0.59 -4.09
N PHE A 288 -10.01 -1.31 -4.58
CA PHE A 288 -9.90 -2.14 -5.76
C PHE A 288 -9.54 -1.33 -7.00
N ASN A 289 -10.24 -0.24 -7.25
CA ASN A 289 -9.92 0.62 -8.38
C ASN A 289 -8.52 1.24 -8.24
N TYR A 290 -8.17 1.65 -7.02
CA TYR A 290 -6.84 2.19 -6.73
C TYR A 290 -5.74 1.17 -7.02
N ILE A 291 -5.87 -0.07 -6.54
CA ILE A 291 -4.89 -1.13 -6.80
C ILE A 291 -4.87 -1.48 -8.29
N GLN A 292 -6.03 -1.57 -8.96
CA GLN A 292 -6.12 -1.90 -10.39
C GLN A 292 -5.44 -0.88 -11.28
N THR A 293 -5.49 0.41 -10.91
CA THR A 293 -4.77 1.47 -11.65
C THR A 293 -3.26 1.38 -11.49
N HIS A 294 -2.78 0.79 -10.39
CA HIS A 294 -1.36 0.71 -10.08
C HIS A 294 -0.75 -0.65 -10.42
N ASN A 295 -1.49 -1.74 -10.22
CA ASN A 295 -1.05 -3.08 -10.60
C ASN A 295 -2.24 -4.02 -10.83
N LYS A 296 -2.46 -4.40 -12.08
CA LYS A 296 -3.57 -5.28 -12.47
C LYS A 296 -3.40 -6.72 -11.99
N THR A 297 -2.16 -7.21 -11.87
CA THR A 297 -1.88 -8.62 -11.51
C THR A 297 -2.25 -8.96 -10.06
N VAL A 298 -2.21 -7.97 -9.17
CA VAL A 298 -2.59 -8.15 -7.76
C VAL A 298 -4.05 -8.54 -7.59
N ILE A 299 -4.91 -8.06 -8.49
CA ILE A 299 -6.37 -8.26 -8.41
C ILE A 299 -6.80 -9.66 -8.83
N GLU A 300 -5.97 -10.37 -9.59
CA GLU A 300 -6.31 -11.71 -10.10
C GLU A 300 -6.44 -12.77 -9.00
N ASN A 301 -5.76 -12.58 -7.86
CA ASN A 301 -5.72 -13.52 -6.74
C ASN A 301 -6.43 -13.04 -5.47
N ILE A 302 -7.38 -12.12 -5.60
CA ILE A 302 -8.09 -11.55 -4.45
C ILE A 302 -9.13 -12.54 -3.90
N LYS A 303 -9.03 -12.80 -2.60
CA LYS A 303 -9.97 -13.65 -1.85
C LYS A 303 -11.29 -12.91 -1.56
N LYS A 304 -12.33 -13.67 -1.28
CA LYS A 304 -13.65 -13.14 -0.91
C LYS A 304 -13.52 -12.30 0.38
N PRO A 305 -14.30 -11.20 0.50
CA PRO A 305 -14.18 -10.30 1.62
C PRO A 305 -14.72 -10.93 2.91
N THR A 306 -14.07 -10.63 4.01
CA THR A 306 -14.49 -11.01 5.36
C THR A 306 -14.69 -9.77 6.22
N PHE A 307 -15.74 -9.76 7.05
CA PHE A 307 -15.90 -8.70 8.05
C PHE A 307 -15.16 -9.08 9.32
N ASP A 308 -14.30 -8.18 9.77
CA ASP A 308 -13.60 -8.32 11.04
C ASP A 308 -14.57 -8.01 12.20
N ASN A 309 -15.18 -9.07 12.71
CA ASN A 309 -16.04 -9.01 13.91
C ASN A 309 -15.26 -9.40 15.18
N ASN A 310 -13.97 -9.24 15.20
CA ASN A 310 -13.04 -9.88 16.15
C ASN A 310 -13.19 -9.34 17.58
N LYS A 311 -14.32 -9.65 18.22
CA LYS A 311 -14.54 -9.44 19.65
C LYS A 311 -13.73 -10.42 20.53
N ASN A 312 -13.17 -11.47 19.93
CA ASN A 312 -12.47 -12.56 20.61
C ASN A 312 -10.99 -12.30 20.89
N ASN A 313 -10.43 -11.22 20.38
CA ASN A 313 -9.01 -10.89 20.56
C ASN A 313 -8.82 -9.74 21.57
N VAL A 314 -7.67 -9.71 22.21
CA VAL A 314 -7.24 -8.57 23.02
C VAL A 314 -6.75 -7.46 22.09
N PHE A 315 -7.21 -6.25 22.31
CA PHE A 315 -6.66 -5.07 21.68
C PHE A 315 -5.42 -4.57 22.44
N ILE A 316 -4.33 -4.37 21.72
CA ILE A 316 -3.12 -3.73 22.22
C ILE A 316 -2.87 -2.50 21.36
N GLY A 317 -3.00 -1.31 21.93
CA GLY A 317 -2.80 -0.03 21.20
C GLY A 317 -1.38 0.11 20.66
N THR A 318 -1.23 0.87 19.58
CA THR A 318 0.05 1.09 18.87
C THR A 318 1.16 1.58 19.79
N HIS A 319 0.81 2.47 20.73
CA HIS A 319 1.73 2.99 21.74
C HIS A 319 2.24 1.89 22.66
N SER A 320 1.33 1.03 23.15
CA SER A 320 1.69 -0.12 24.00
C SER A 320 2.56 -1.14 23.27
N LEU A 321 2.27 -1.42 21.98
CA LEU A 321 3.09 -2.31 21.16
C LEU A 321 4.53 -1.81 21.03
N LYS A 322 4.71 -0.48 20.89
CA LYS A 322 6.03 0.15 20.85
C LYS A 322 6.73 0.12 22.21
N GLN A 323 6.04 0.52 23.30
CA GLN A 323 6.61 0.54 24.66
C GLN A 323 7.01 -0.85 25.14
N LEU A 324 6.23 -1.87 24.84
CA LEU A 324 6.52 -3.26 25.21
C LEU A 324 7.55 -3.91 24.27
N HIS A 325 8.07 -3.17 23.28
CA HIS A 325 8.99 -3.69 22.27
C HIS A 325 8.51 -4.99 21.62
N ILE A 326 7.19 -5.12 21.37
CA ILE A 326 6.62 -6.31 20.72
C ILE A 326 7.09 -6.37 19.26
N LEU A 327 7.08 -5.22 18.58
CA LEU A 327 7.63 -5.05 17.23
C LEU A 327 8.80 -4.07 17.26
N ASN A 328 9.84 -4.32 16.48
CA ASN A 328 10.91 -3.37 16.22
C ASN A 328 10.92 -3.01 14.73
N ASN A 329 10.99 -1.72 14.44
CA ASN A 329 11.13 -1.21 13.07
C ASN A 329 12.59 -1.25 12.58
N GLU A 330 13.56 -1.37 13.49
CA GLU A 330 14.98 -1.44 13.16
C GLU A 330 15.40 -2.89 12.90
N ARG A 331 15.59 -3.22 11.62
CA ARG A 331 15.82 -4.59 11.10
C ARG A 331 17.12 -5.27 11.53
N LYS A 332 18.00 -4.59 12.27
CA LYS A 332 19.37 -5.06 12.52
C LYS A 332 19.58 -5.75 13.86
N ASP A 333 18.68 -5.60 14.81
CA ASP A 333 18.87 -6.15 16.15
C ASP A 333 18.03 -7.42 16.34
N LYS A 334 18.72 -8.57 16.54
CA LYS A 334 18.10 -9.88 16.77
C LYS A 334 17.29 -9.91 18.07
N PHE A 335 17.64 -9.08 19.03
CA PHE A 335 17.01 -9.00 20.35
C PHE A 335 16.17 -7.74 20.54
N GLY A 336 16.03 -6.93 19.49
CA GLY A 336 15.37 -5.61 19.57
C GLY A 336 13.84 -5.69 19.72
N SER A 337 13.22 -6.88 19.66
CA SER A 337 11.78 -7.05 19.90
C SER A 337 11.43 -8.46 20.37
N ILE A 338 10.27 -8.58 21.05
CA ILE A 338 9.72 -9.87 21.45
C ILE A 338 9.54 -10.76 20.22
N LEU A 339 8.99 -10.23 19.13
CA LEU A 339 8.82 -10.99 17.88
C LEU A 339 10.14 -11.55 17.37
N ASN A 340 11.20 -10.73 17.32
CA ASN A 340 12.50 -11.19 16.84
C ASN A 340 13.12 -12.27 17.74
N PHE A 341 12.92 -12.13 19.05
CA PHE A 341 13.42 -13.09 20.04
C PHE A 341 12.74 -14.45 19.92
N VAL A 342 11.39 -14.49 19.85
CA VAL A 342 10.62 -15.74 19.84
C VAL A 342 10.50 -16.37 18.45
N ASN A 343 10.77 -15.61 17.36
CA ASN A 343 10.59 -16.11 16.00
C ASN A 343 11.66 -17.14 15.62
N LYS A 344 11.29 -18.41 15.73
CA LYS A 344 12.07 -19.58 15.28
C LYS A 344 11.43 -20.25 14.06
N CYS A 345 10.38 -19.66 13.49
CA CYS A 345 9.64 -20.21 12.36
C CYS A 345 10.54 -20.42 11.14
N LYS A 346 10.38 -21.55 10.47
CA LYS A 346 11.15 -21.93 9.28
C LYS A 346 10.46 -21.49 8.00
N THR A 347 9.13 -21.38 8.00
CA THR A 347 8.33 -20.97 6.85
C THR A 347 7.91 -19.52 6.96
N ASN A 348 7.67 -18.87 5.82
CA ASN A 348 7.16 -17.49 5.78
C ASN A 348 5.71 -17.41 6.32
N MET A 349 4.88 -18.43 6.04
CA MET A 349 3.52 -18.56 6.60
C MET A 349 3.54 -18.60 8.13
N GLY A 350 4.42 -19.41 8.72
CA GLY A 350 4.58 -19.49 10.17
C GLY A 350 5.04 -18.17 10.79
N ARG A 351 5.91 -17.42 10.13
CA ARG A 351 6.36 -16.10 10.59
C ARG A 351 5.21 -15.07 10.58
N ARG A 352 4.36 -15.10 9.54
CA ARG A 352 3.16 -14.25 9.46
C ARG A 352 2.19 -14.58 10.58
N LEU A 353 1.87 -15.86 10.77
CA LEU A 353 0.97 -16.32 11.82
C LEU A 353 1.47 -15.98 13.21
N LEU A 354 2.76 -16.16 13.50
CA LEU A 354 3.36 -15.79 14.79
C LEU A 354 3.24 -14.29 15.06
N LYS A 355 3.52 -13.46 14.06
CA LYS A 355 3.35 -12.01 14.16
C LYS A 355 1.89 -11.65 14.45
N GLU A 356 0.95 -12.27 13.75
CA GLU A 356 -0.48 -12.05 13.94
C GLU A 356 -0.93 -12.44 15.35
N LYS A 357 -0.53 -13.60 15.86
CA LYS A 357 -0.86 -14.05 17.22
C LYS A 357 -0.30 -13.12 18.29
N LEU A 358 0.90 -12.56 18.12
CA LEU A 358 1.47 -11.60 19.06
C LEU A 358 0.74 -10.26 19.05
N LEU A 359 0.26 -9.83 17.88
CA LEU A 359 -0.49 -8.57 17.76
C LEU A 359 -1.95 -8.71 18.22
N HIS A 360 -2.50 -9.93 18.14
CA HIS A 360 -3.91 -10.23 18.38
C HIS A 360 -4.08 -11.41 19.35
N PRO A 361 -3.66 -11.27 20.62
CA PRO A 361 -3.83 -12.35 21.59
C PRO A 361 -5.31 -12.75 21.71
N ILE A 362 -5.55 -14.05 21.70
CA ILE A 362 -6.90 -14.62 21.76
C ILE A 362 -7.42 -14.51 23.21
N LYS A 363 -8.69 -14.14 23.38
CA LYS A 363 -9.38 -14.13 24.71
C LYS A 363 -10.05 -15.44 25.04
N ASN A 364 -10.35 -16.26 24.03
CA ASN A 364 -11.10 -17.49 24.22
C ASN A 364 -10.23 -18.53 24.95
N GLN A 365 -10.64 -18.88 26.17
CA GLN A 365 -9.90 -19.78 27.03
C GLN A 365 -9.79 -21.21 26.47
N ASP A 366 -10.85 -21.70 25.83
CA ASP A 366 -10.85 -23.06 25.25
C ASP A 366 -9.88 -23.17 24.09
N LEU A 367 -9.84 -22.16 23.22
CA LEU A 367 -8.86 -22.11 22.13
C LEU A 367 -7.43 -22.02 22.65
N LEU A 368 -7.18 -21.20 23.68
CA LEU A 368 -5.86 -21.09 24.30
C LEU A 368 -5.43 -22.42 24.93
N ASN A 369 -6.32 -23.08 25.66
CA ASN A 369 -6.03 -24.37 26.28
C ASN A 369 -5.70 -25.44 25.23
N ASN A 370 -6.43 -25.47 24.10
CA ASN A 370 -6.13 -26.37 22.98
C ASN A 370 -4.75 -26.08 22.37
N GLU A 371 -4.38 -24.81 22.23
CA GLU A 371 -3.04 -24.44 21.74
C GLU A 371 -1.94 -24.85 22.72
N TYR A 372 -2.14 -24.61 24.01
CA TYR A 372 -1.18 -25.04 25.04
C TYR A 372 -1.03 -26.57 25.09
N PHE A 373 -2.14 -27.30 25.00
CA PHE A 373 -2.11 -28.75 24.92
C PHE A 373 -1.29 -29.25 23.70
N ALA A 374 -1.48 -28.62 22.54
CA ALA A 374 -0.69 -28.95 21.35
C ALA A 374 0.81 -28.66 21.57
N ILE A 375 1.15 -27.54 22.22
CA ILE A 375 2.54 -27.21 22.56
C ILE A 375 3.14 -28.25 23.50
N ASP A 376 2.41 -28.69 24.53
CA ASP A 376 2.86 -29.70 25.47
C ASP A 376 3.14 -31.06 24.76
N LEU A 377 2.27 -31.45 23.83
CA LEU A 377 2.50 -32.66 23.00
C LEU A 377 3.78 -32.56 22.18
N PHE A 378 4.05 -31.38 21.58
CA PHE A 378 5.28 -31.17 20.83
C PHE A 378 6.53 -31.16 21.71
N LEU A 379 6.44 -30.59 22.91
CA LEU A 379 7.55 -30.58 23.88
C LEU A 379 7.91 -32.00 24.35
N GLN A 380 6.92 -32.88 24.52
CA GLN A 380 7.11 -34.27 24.88
C GLN A 380 7.73 -35.09 23.75
N ASN A 381 7.58 -34.66 22.48
CA ASN A 381 8.05 -35.38 21.29
C ASN A 381 9.13 -34.58 20.56
N SER A 382 10.20 -34.20 21.24
CA SER A 382 11.24 -33.27 20.73
C SER A 382 11.92 -33.75 19.44
N ASP A 383 12.12 -35.04 19.25
CA ASP A 383 12.78 -35.61 18.08
C ASP A 383 11.87 -35.52 16.83
N PHE A 384 10.59 -35.87 17.01
CA PHE A 384 9.57 -35.62 15.98
C PHE A 384 9.53 -34.14 15.52
N VAL A 385 9.62 -33.21 16.48
CA VAL A 385 9.63 -31.78 16.18
C VAL A 385 10.87 -31.38 15.38
N LYS A 386 12.06 -31.90 15.74
CA LYS A 386 13.30 -31.60 15.01
C LYS A 386 13.25 -32.07 13.55
N ASP A 387 12.79 -33.30 13.33
CA ASP A 387 12.72 -33.92 12.01
C ASP A 387 11.72 -33.15 11.11
N ASN A 388 10.50 -32.88 11.61
CA ASN A 388 9.50 -32.10 10.89
C ASN A 388 9.95 -30.68 10.63
N THR A 389 10.62 -30.03 11.61
CA THR A 389 11.14 -28.66 11.45
C THR A 389 12.18 -28.56 10.33
N ASN A 390 13.00 -29.62 10.14
CA ASN A 390 13.95 -29.66 9.05
C ASN A 390 13.27 -29.82 7.68
N GLN A 391 12.24 -30.67 7.59
CA GLN A 391 11.45 -30.84 6.36
C GLN A 391 10.70 -29.55 6.00
N MET A 392 10.17 -28.82 6.98
CA MET A 392 9.46 -27.53 6.77
C MET A 392 10.30 -26.47 6.08
N LYS A 393 11.64 -26.52 6.15
CA LYS A 393 12.51 -25.53 5.49
C LYS A 393 12.33 -25.47 3.97
N ASN A 394 11.90 -26.57 3.37
CA ASN A 394 11.74 -26.72 1.92
C ASN A 394 10.31 -26.43 1.45
N ILE A 395 9.38 -26.09 2.37
CA ILE A 395 8.00 -25.79 2.00
C ILE A 395 7.92 -24.39 1.38
N ILE A 396 7.43 -24.33 0.16
CA ILE A 396 7.16 -23.11 -0.58
C ILE A 396 6.00 -22.36 0.10
N ASP A 397 5.95 -21.03 -0.03
CA ASP A 397 4.89 -20.22 0.52
C ASP A 397 3.57 -20.41 -0.25
N ILE A 398 2.76 -21.36 0.22
CA ILE A 398 1.49 -21.76 -0.41
C ILE A 398 0.49 -20.61 -0.46
N GLU A 399 0.51 -19.70 0.53
CA GLU A 399 -0.39 -18.54 0.55
C GLU A 399 -0.10 -17.54 -0.57
N LYS A 400 1.15 -17.52 -1.08
CA LYS A 400 1.53 -16.71 -2.25
C LYS A 400 1.17 -17.38 -3.58
N MET A 401 0.91 -18.68 -3.59
CA MET A 401 0.61 -19.45 -4.80
C MET A 401 -0.89 -19.56 -5.06
N SER A 402 -1.71 -19.26 -4.08
CA SER A 402 -3.18 -19.26 -4.16
C SER A 402 -3.68 -17.92 -4.66
#